data_4f193e5e19716f6f9c543caae64f8b51
#
_entry.id   4f193e5e19716f6f9c543caae64f8b51
#
_cell.length_a   1.000
_cell.length_b   1.000
_cell.length_c   1.000
_cell.angle_alpha   90.00
_cell.angle_beta   90.00
_cell.angle_gamma   90.00
#
_symmetry.space_group_name_H-M   'P 1'
#
loop_
_entity.id
_entity.type
_entity.pdbx_description
1 polymer ?
#
loop_
_entity_poly.entity_id
_entity_poly.type
_entity_poly.pdbx_seq_one_letter_code
_entity_poly.pdbx_strand_id
1 'polypeptide(L)'
;VISAGLTALALSATACGGGSKGVTVQGAKLVQKGALTTCTHLPYPPFQSEQGGKVVGFDVDVIDLVAKKLGVTQKIIDTPFETIKTGSALNAGKCDVAAAGMTIKPDRAKFIDFSQPYFNATQALMAKKGLGVTSLDDVKAKKLKLGSQASTTGEDYVHGKGLDSTSFKDSGSELNGLRSGQADVIVADYPVVQGWLKDPANAKFELAASLNTGEQYGFAVRKGNNPKLIQLINQVIDESKKDGAYKAIYEKWIGPMPAGG
;
A
#
# COMPACT_ATOMS: atom_id res chain seq x y z
N VAL A 1 -20.07 -74.44 -25.65
CA VAL A 1 -20.40 -73.50 -24.59
C VAL A 1 -19.24 -72.56 -24.42
N ILE A 2 -19.36 -71.35 -24.95
CA ILE A 2 -18.28 -70.31 -24.92
C ILE A 2 -18.70 -69.28 -23.86
N SER A 3 -17.97 -69.16 -22.76
CA SER A 3 -18.14 -68.14 -21.75
C SER A 3 -17.31 -66.93 -22.11
N ALA A 4 -17.97 -65.82 -22.38
CA ALA A 4 -17.33 -64.49 -22.57
C ALA A 4 -17.20 -63.77 -21.21
N GLY A 5 -15.94 -63.54 -20.77
CA GLY A 5 -15.65 -62.73 -19.59
C GLY A 5 -15.64 -61.27 -19.92
N LEU A 6 -16.53 -60.46 -19.32
CA LEU A 6 -16.49 -59.01 -19.32
C LEU A 6 -15.50 -58.52 -18.30
N THR A 7 -14.40 -57.91 -18.77
CA THR A 7 -13.46 -57.15 -17.94
C THR A 7 -13.92 -55.71 -17.83
N ALA A 8 -14.42 -55.31 -16.68
CA ALA A 8 -14.77 -53.94 -16.38
C ALA A 8 -13.49 -53.11 -16.12
N LEU A 9 -13.20 -52.17 -17.00
CA LEU A 9 -12.12 -51.18 -16.85
C LEU A 9 -12.63 -50.05 -15.92
N ALA A 10 -12.17 -50.04 -14.68
CA ALA A 10 -12.41 -48.93 -13.76
C ALA A 10 -11.53 -47.74 -14.13
N LEU A 11 -12.12 -46.73 -14.75
CA LEU A 11 -11.45 -45.38 -14.90
C LEU A 11 -11.42 -44.69 -13.53
N SER A 12 -10.27 -44.69 -12.90
CA SER A 12 -9.96 -43.83 -11.76
C SER A 12 -9.75 -42.43 -12.23
N ALA A 13 -10.76 -41.58 -12.08
CA ALA A 13 -10.67 -40.13 -12.27
C ALA A 13 -9.83 -39.56 -11.12
N THR A 14 -8.54 -39.32 -11.35
CA THR A 14 -7.69 -38.51 -10.49
C THR A 14 -8.11 -37.05 -10.62
N ALA A 15 -8.92 -36.57 -9.67
CA ALA A 15 -9.22 -35.16 -9.51
C ALA A 15 -7.92 -34.44 -9.12
N CYS A 16 -7.29 -33.77 -10.09
CA CYS A 16 -6.22 -32.80 -9.85
C CYS A 16 -6.83 -31.58 -9.15
N GLY A 17 -6.92 -31.63 -7.82
CA GLY A 17 -7.09 -30.45 -6.97
C GLY A 17 -5.80 -29.64 -6.97
N GLY A 18 -5.65 -28.74 -7.96
CA GLY A 18 -4.53 -27.83 -8.06
C GLY A 18 -4.61 -26.68 -7.05
N GLY A 19 -4.54 -26.96 -5.77
CA GLY A 19 -4.18 -25.96 -4.77
C GLY A 19 -2.68 -25.70 -4.91
N SER A 20 -2.27 -24.52 -5.30
CA SER A 20 -0.85 -24.13 -5.33
C SER A 20 -0.28 -24.26 -3.92
N LYS A 21 0.48 -25.33 -3.69
CA LYS A 21 1.21 -25.52 -2.43
C LYS A 21 2.26 -24.45 -2.35
N GLY A 22 2.13 -23.52 -1.39
CA GLY A 22 3.13 -22.50 -1.10
C GLY A 22 4.53 -23.12 -0.97
N VAL A 23 5.54 -22.35 -1.30
CA VAL A 23 6.96 -22.77 -1.30
C VAL A 23 7.66 -22.09 -0.15
N THR A 24 8.62 -22.78 0.49
CA THR A 24 9.47 -22.18 1.51
C THR A 24 10.82 -21.82 0.91
N VAL A 25 11.22 -20.53 1.06
CA VAL A 25 12.51 -19.99 0.63
C VAL A 25 13.18 -19.30 1.82
N GLN A 26 14.37 -19.74 2.20
CA GLN A 26 15.11 -19.24 3.39
C GLN A 26 14.24 -19.20 4.66
N GLY A 27 13.32 -20.15 4.81
CA GLY A 27 12.38 -20.24 5.92
C GLY A 27 11.12 -19.34 5.79
N ALA A 28 11.05 -18.42 4.82
CA ALA A 28 9.86 -17.66 4.50
C ALA A 28 8.91 -18.50 3.61
N LYS A 29 7.62 -18.49 3.92
CA LYS A 29 6.59 -19.16 3.11
C LYS A 29 6.16 -18.20 2.01
N LEU A 30 6.22 -18.62 0.75
CA LEU A 30 5.78 -17.84 -0.41
C LEU A 30 4.60 -18.53 -1.10
N VAL A 31 3.68 -17.73 -1.60
CA VAL A 31 2.49 -18.18 -2.35
C VAL A 31 2.89 -18.81 -3.67
N GLN A 32 3.90 -18.25 -4.33
CA GLN A 32 4.35 -18.68 -5.64
C GLN A 32 5.86 -18.99 -5.66
N LYS A 33 6.24 -20.09 -6.31
CA LYS A 33 7.66 -20.43 -6.54
C LYS A 33 8.34 -19.37 -7.39
N GLY A 34 9.52 -18.91 -6.93
CA GLY A 34 10.35 -17.95 -7.67
C GLY A 34 9.86 -16.50 -7.64
N ALA A 35 8.79 -16.20 -6.89
CA ALA A 35 8.27 -14.85 -6.77
C ALA A 35 7.88 -14.48 -5.34
N LEU A 36 8.19 -13.25 -4.93
CA LEU A 36 7.60 -12.59 -3.78
C LEU A 36 6.38 -11.81 -4.29
N THR A 37 5.18 -12.32 -3.99
CA THR A 37 3.95 -11.68 -4.43
C THR A 37 3.59 -10.53 -3.49
N THR A 38 3.42 -9.33 -4.06
CA THR A 38 3.19 -8.08 -3.32
C THR A 38 1.83 -7.51 -3.66
N CYS A 39 0.91 -7.45 -2.69
CA CYS A 39 -0.33 -6.68 -2.82
C CYS A 39 -0.04 -5.20 -2.61
N THR A 40 -0.53 -4.37 -3.52
CA THR A 40 -0.48 -2.92 -3.43
C THR A 40 -1.80 -2.33 -3.91
N HIS A 41 -2.04 -1.05 -3.67
CA HIS A 41 -3.22 -0.34 -4.18
C HIS A 41 -2.79 0.82 -5.06
N LEU A 42 -3.27 0.83 -6.31
CA LEU A 42 -2.87 1.79 -7.32
C LEU A 42 -3.98 2.79 -7.64
N PRO A 43 -3.60 4.03 -7.98
CA PRO A 43 -2.27 4.63 -7.84
C PRO A 43 -2.06 5.24 -6.45
N TYR A 44 -0.81 5.28 -5.94
CA TYR A 44 -0.45 6.01 -4.71
C TYR A 44 0.98 6.57 -4.81
N PRO A 45 1.25 7.49 -5.75
CA PRO A 45 2.57 8.08 -5.88
C PRO A 45 2.94 8.94 -4.65
N PRO A 46 4.20 8.94 -4.22
CA PRO A 46 5.38 8.35 -4.82
C PRO A 46 5.68 6.90 -4.40
N PHE A 47 4.80 6.24 -3.64
CA PHE A 47 5.03 4.90 -3.08
C PHE A 47 4.80 3.79 -4.10
N GLN A 48 3.69 3.86 -4.87
CA GLN A 48 3.38 2.93 -5.97
C GLN A 48 2.51 3.58 -7.04
N SER A 49 2.92 3.47 -8.28
CA SER A 49 2.17 3.97 -9.44
C SER A 49 2.58 3.25 -10.73
N GLU A 50 1.75 3.30 -11.74
CA GLU A 50 2.10 2.78 -13.06
C GLU A 50 2.89 3.83 -13.86
N GLN A 51 4.03 3.42 -14.40
CA GLN A 51 4.84 4.21 -15.32
C GLN A 51 5.37 3.30 -16.45
N GLY A 52 5.04 3.61 -17.69
CA GLY A 52 5.50 2.83 -18.84
C GLY A 52 5.07 1.35 -18.80
N GLY A 53 3.88 1.05 -18.27
CA GLY A 53 3.35 -0.31 -18.13
C GLY A 53 4.00 -1.14 -17.00
N LYS A 54 4.75 -0.49 -16.12
CA LYS A 54 5.34 -1.12 -14.93
C LYS A 54 4.88 -0.41 -13.67
N VAL A 55 4.68 -1.17 -12.60
CA VAL A 55 4.47 -0.58 -11.28
C VAL A 55 5.82 -0.23 -10.68
N VAL A 56 5.97 1.02 -10.27
CA VAL A 56 7.19 1.61 -9.71
C VAL A 56 6.86 2.46 -8.50
N GLY A 57 7.84 2.74 -7.65
CA GLY A 57 7.67 3.62 -6.49
C GLY A 57 8.58 3.22 -5.34
N PHE A 58 8.48 4.00 -4.28
CA PHE A 58 9.28 3.81 -3.08
C PHE A 58 9.08 2.41 -2.46
N ASP A 59 7.83 2.04 -2.23
CA ASP A 59 7.48 0.74 -1.64
C ASP A 59 7.92 -0.42 -2.54
N VAL A 60 7.78 -0.24 -3.85
CA VAL A 60 8.20 -1.23 -4.85
C VAL A 60 9.69 -1.48 -4.77
N ASP A 61 10.51 -0.40 -4.78
CA ASP A 61 11.97 -0.52 -4.75
C ASP A 61 12.46 -1.12 -3.41
N VAL A 62 11.83 -0.80 -2.28
CA VAL A 62 12.20 -1.40 -0.98
C VAL A 62 11.86 -2.90 -0.94
N ILE A 63 10.69 -3.30 -1.44
CA ILE A 63 10.33 -4.73 -1.50
C ILE A 63 11.17 -5.49 -2.53
N ASP A 64 11.65 -4.83 -3.58
CA ASP A 64 12.61 -5.43 -4.51
C ASP A 64 13.93 -5.82 -3.83
N LEU A 65 14.38 -5.06 -2.83
CA LEU A 65 15.53 -5.47 -2.01
C LEU A 65 15.23 -6.75 -1.22
N VAL A 66 14.00 -6.90 -0.70
CA VAL A 66 13.56 -8.13 -0.01
C VAL A 66 13.52 -9.31 -0.97
N ALA A 67 12.96 -9.11 -2.17
CA ALA A 67 12.91 -10.14 -3.21
C ALA A 67 14.32 -10.59 -3.64
N LYS A 68 15.24 -9.65 -3.83
CA LYS A 68 16.66 -9.94 -4.13
C LYS A 68 17.33 -10.74 -3.03
N LYS A 69 17.10 -10.38 -1.76
CA LYS A 69 17.66 -11.11 -0.63
C LYS A 69 17.14 -12.54 -0.53
N LEU A 70 15.89 -12.77 -0.91
CA LEU A 70 15.28 -14.11 -1.04
C LEU A 70 15.77 -14.87 -2.29
N GLY A 71 16.39 -14.23 -3.27
CA GLY A 71 16.77 -14.84 -4.54
C GLY A 71 15.58 -15.10 -5.47
N VAL A 72 14.53 -14.27 -5.38
CA VAL A 72 13.31 -14.34 -6.20
C VAL A 72 13.03 -13.00 -6.87
N THR A 73 12.02 -12.95 -7.76
CA THR A 73 11.53 -11.71 -8.35
C THR A 73 10.30 -11.18 -7.60
N GLN A 74 10.09 -9.86 -7.60
CA GLN A 74 8.85 -9.28 -7.11
C GLN A 74 7.75 -9.43 -8.16
N LYS A 75 6.55 -9.84 -7.73
CA LYS A 75 5.33 -9.85 -8.53
C LYS A 75 4.26 -9.02 -7.87
N ILE A 76 3.92 -7.90 -8.47
CA ILE A 76 2.97 -6.94 -7.91
C ILE A 76 1.54 -7.27 -8.35
N ILE A 77 0.60 -7.14 -7.42
CA ILE A 77 -0.83 -7.42 -7.62
C ILE A 77 -1.62 -6.22 -7.10
N ASP A 78 -2.26 -5.48 -8.02
CA ASP A 78 -3.19 -4.44 -7.62
C ASP A 78 -4.38 -5.03 -6.85
N THR A 79 -4.70 -4.40 -5.72
CA THR A 79 -5.59 -4.98 -4.71
C THR A 79 -6.31 -3.83 -3.99
N PRO A 80 -7.64 -3.89 -3.83
CA PRO A 80 -8.37 -2.87 -3.09
C PRO A 80 -7.81 -2.67 -1.68
N PHE A 81 -7.57 -1.43 -1.27
CA PHE A 81 -6.93 -1.09 0.01
C PHE A 81 -7.66 -1.68 1.21
N GLU A 82 -8.99 -1.69 1.18
CA GLU A 82 -9.83 -2.30 2.22
C GLU A 82 -9.47 -3.76 2.48
N THR A 83 -9.19 -4.54 1.41
CA THR A 83 -8.82 -5.95 1.54
C THR A 83 -7.37 -6.15 2.02
N ILE A 84 -6.52 -5.14 1.82
CA ILE A 84 -5.16 -5.11 2.35
C ILE A 84 -5.19 -4.83 3.86
N LYS A 85 -5.82 -3.73 4.30
CA LYS A 85 -5.82 -3.31 5.70
C LYS A 85 -6.54 -4.28 6.64
N THR A 86 -7.55 -4.99 6.15
CA THR A 86 -8.27 -6.04 6.88
C THR A 86 -7.56 -7.40 6.87
N GLY A 87 -6.47 -7.52 6.11
CA GLY A 87 -5.72 -8.76 5.95
C GLY A 87 -6.42 -9.83 5.11
N SER A 88 -7.60 -9.55 4.55
CA SER A 88 -8.36 -10.56 3.79
C SER A 88 -7.60 -11.05 2.55
N ALA A 89 -6.91 -10.16 1.83
CA ALA A 89 -6.06 -10.52 0.68
C ALA A 89 -4.89 -11.44 1.09
N LEU A 90 -4.21 -11.10 2.19
CA LEU A 90 -3.11 -11.91 2.76
C LEU A 90 -3.60 -13.25 3.27
N ASN A 91 -4.75 -13.27 3.97
CA ASN A 91 -5.35 -14.50 4.51
C ASN A 91 -5.84 -15.45 3.40
N ALA A 92 -6.33 -14.90 2.29
CA ALA A 92 -6.71 -15.68 1.11
C ALA A 92 -5.50 -16.21 0.33
N GLY A 93 -4.26 -15.85 0.72
CA GLY A 93 -3.05 -16.24 -0.02
C GLY A 93 -2.94 -15.58 -1.39
N LYS A 94 -3.53 -14.39 -1.57
CA LYS A 94 -3.39 -13.62 -2.82
C LYS A 94 -1.96 -13.09 -2.98
N CYS A 95 -1.32 -12.73 -1.87
CA CYS A 95 0.05 -12.22 -1.82
C CYS A 95 0.76 -12.63 -0.54
N ASP A 96 2.10 -12.52 -0.56
CA ASP A 96 2.99 -12.80 0.56
C ASP A 96 3.13 -11.60 1.49
N VAL A 97 3.21 -10.41 0.90
CA VAL A 97 3.41 -9.13 1.56
C VAL A 97 2.47 -8.08 0.98
N ALA A 98 2.08 -7.13 1.81
CA ALA A 98 1.38 -5.92 1.38
C ALA A 98 2.30 -4.71 1.57
N ALA A 99 2.42 -3.90 0.51
CA ALA A 99 3.19 -2.66 0.43
C ALA A 99 2.30 -1.60 -0.24
N ALA A 100 1.77 -0.67 0.55
CA ALA A 100 0.72 0.25 0.10
C ALA A 100 0.73 1.59 0.86
N GLY A 101 1.90 2.09 1.31
CA GLY A 101 1.99 3.29 2.14
C GLY A 101 1.12 3.17 3.40
N MET A 102 1.09 1.98 4.02
CA MET A 102 0.08 1.66 5.00
C MET A 102 0.54 1.98 6.43
N THR A 103 -0.17 2.89 7.09
CA THR A 103 0.06 3.26 8.48
C THR A 103 -0.13 2.08 9.43
N ILE A 104 0.85 1.86 10.30
CA ILE A 104 0.78 0.91 11.40
C ILE A 104 -0.25 1.41 12.42
N LYS A 105 -1.35 0.63 12.60
CA LYS A 105 -2.42 0.94 13.56
C LYS A 105 -2.77 -0.30 14.38
N PRO A 106 -3.11 -0.13 15.68
CA PRO A 106 -3.50 -1.25 16.54
C PRO A 106 -4.71 -2.04 16.02
N ASP A 107 -5.68 -1.38 15.40
CA ASP A 107 -6.85 -2.02 14.80
C ASP A 107 -6.47 -2.90 13.61
N ARG A 108 -5.58 -2.43 12.72
CA ARG A 108 -5.03 -3.20 11.60
C ARG A 108 -4.16 -4.37 12.09
N ALA A 109 -3.33 -4.14 13.12
CA ALA A 109 -2.47 -5.17 13.72
C ALA A 109 -3.22 -6.35 14.35
N LYS A 110 -4.54 -6.26 14.53
CA LYS A 110 -5.39 -7.39 14.91
C LYS A 110 -5.46 -8.45 13.81
N PHE A 111 -5.35 -8.05 12.55
CA PHE A 111 -5.59 -8.90 11.38
C PHE A 111 -4.35 -9.22 10.55
N ILE A 112 -3.29 -8.42 10.68
CA ILE A 112 -2.03 -8.54 9.95
C ILE A 112 -0.84 -8.34 10.91
N ASP A 113 0.33 -8.88 10.54
CA ASP A 113 1.59 -8.59 11.22
C ASP A 113 2.36 -7.55 10.42
N PHE A 114 2.78 -6.48 11.09
CA PHE A 114 3.58 -5.41 10.48
C PHE A 114 5.08 -5.66 10.63
N SER A 115 5.86 -5.17 9.67
CA SER A 115 7.28 -4.91 9.82
C SER A 115 7.52 -3.80 10.85
N GLN A 116 8.78 -3.58 11.21
CA GLN A 116 9.17 -2.30 11.81
C GLN A 116 8.82 -1.13 10.88
N PRO A 117 8.68 0.10 11.42
CA PRO A 117 8.46 1.28 10.60
C PRO A 117 9.57 1.48 9.57
N TYR A 118 9.17 1.74 8.32
CA TYR A 118 10.13 2.07 7.27
C TYR A 118 10.03 3.51 6.79
N PHE A 119 8.90 4.21 7.05
CA PHE A 119 8.67 5.58 6.61
C PHE A 119 7.86 6.34 7.65
N ASN A 120 8.23 7.62 7.92
CA ASN A 120 7.43 8.52 8.76
C ASN A 120 6.52 9.36 7.87
N ALA A 121 5.24 9.38 8.18
CA ALA A 121 4.23 10.10 7.43
C ALA A 121 3.42 11.05 8.33
N THR A 122 2.69 11.93 7.71
CA THR A 122 1.69 12.77 8.34
C THR A 122 0.60 13.09 7.33
N GLN A 123 -0.57 13.57 7.79
CA GLN A 123 -1.65 13.98 6.90
C GLN A 123 -1.42 15.41 6.40
N ALA A 124 -2.04 15.75 5.28
CA ALA A 124 -2.02 17.10 4.71
C ALA A 124 -3.37 17.44 4.07
N LEU A 125 -3.66 18.74 4.00
CA LEU A 125 -4.76 19.28 3.22
C LEU A 125 -4.23 19.83 1.91
N MET A 126 -4.83 19.43 0.80
CA MET A 126 -4.61 20.01 -0.51
C MET A 126 -5.87 20.73 -0.94
N ALA A 127 -5.74 21.99 -1.35
CA ALA A 127 -6.87 22.84 -1.71
C ALA A 127 -6.59 23.65 -2.96
N LYS A 128 -7.63 24.22 -3.57
CA LYS A 128 -7.46 25.23 -4.62
C LYS A 128 -6.82 26.48 -4.04
N LYS A 129 -5.85 27.05 -4.74
CA LYS A 129 -5.19 28.30 -4.35
C LYS A 129 -6.18 29.42 -4.10
N GLY A 130 -5.92 30.20 -3.07
CA GLY A 130 -6.72 31.37 -2.72
C GLY A 130 -7.97 31.08 -1.90
N LEU A 131 -8.25 29.83 -1.51
CA LEU A 131 -9.36 29.53 -0.59
C LEU A 131 -9.07 29.95 0.85
N GLY A 132 -7.81 30.24 1.20
CA GLY A 132 -7.39 30.64 2.54
C GLY A 132 -7.68 29.56 3.58
N VAL A 133 -7.47 28.28 3.23
CA VAL A 133 -7.58 27.14 4.12
C VAL A 133 -6.21 26.89 4.75
N THR A 134 -6.15 26.82 6.07
CA THR A 134 -4.95 26.51 6.85
C THR A 134 -5.20 25.41 7.90
N SER A 135 -6.46 25.00 8.05
CA SER A 135 -6.89 24.02 9.06
C SER A 135 -8.20 23.35 8.64
N LEU A 136 -8.58 22.27 9.34
CA LEU A 136 -9.91 21.68 9.20
C LEU A 136 -11.02 22.60 9.74
N ASP A 137 -10.70 23.48 10.70
CA ASP A 137 -11.66 24.46 11.19
C ASP A 137 -12.04 25.49 10.12
N ASP A 138 -11.10 25.87 9.26
CA ASP A 138 -11.38 26.72 8.09
C ASP A 138 -12.32 26.01 7.11
N VAL A 139 -12.10 24.72 6.87
CA VAL A 139 -12.96 23.90 6.01
C VAL A 139 -14.39 23.91 6.54
N LYS A 140 -14.56 23.72 7.85
CA LYS A 140 -15.86 23.75 8.52
C LYS A 140 -16.51 25.13 8.49
N ALA A 141 -15.77 26.18 8.87
CA ALA A 141 -16.28 27.55 8.93
C ALA A 141 -16.73 28.07 7.55
N LYS A 142 -15.98 27.71 6.51
CA LYS A 142 -16.28 28.09 5.13
C LYS A 142 -17.24 27.14 4.41
N LYS A 143 -17.69 26.08 5.08
CA LYS A 143 -18.59 25.03 4.54
C LYS A 143 -18.07 24.42 3.23
N LEU A 144 -16.75 24.20 3.15
CA LEU A 144 -16.12 23.63 1.97
C LEU A 144 -16.36 22.12 1.90
N LYS A 145 -16.48 21.59 0.68
CA LYS A 145 -16.61 20.16 0.44
C LYS A 145 -15.25 19.50 0.64
N LEU A 146 -15.19 18.59 1.61
CA LEU A 146 -13.99 17.83 1.92
C LEU A 146 -14.05 16.46 1.24
N GLY A 147 -12.92 15.99 0.71
CA GLY A 147 -12.75 14.66 0.16
C GLY A 147 -11.64 13.89 0.87
N SER A 148 -11.75 12.57 0.87
CA SER A 148 -10.74 11.64 1.38
C SER A 148 -10.81 10.31 0.64
N GLN A 149 -9.70 9.57 0.60
CA GLN A 149 -9.75 8.19 0.15
C GLN A 149 -10.40 7.31 1.22
N ALA A 150 -11.32 6.44 0.79
CA ALA A 150 -12.00 5.49 1.65
C ALA A 150 -11.03 4.59 2.44
N SER A 151 -11.37 4.33 3.71
CA SER A 151 -10.67 3.35 4.54
C SER A 151 -9.24 3.73 4.95
N THR A 152 -8.86 5.01 4.76
CA THR A 152 -7.55 5.54 5.11
C THR A 152 -7.53 6.20 6.48
N THR A 153 -6.33 6.50 6.97
CA THR A 153 -6.13 7.30 8.19
C THR A 153 -6.54 8.76 8.00
N GLY A 154 -6.47 9.27 6.77
CA GLY A 154 -6.97 10.60 6.42
C GLY A 154 -8.49 10.70 6.61
N GLU A 155 -9.25 9.72 6.11
CA GLU A 155 -10.70 9.64 6.34
C GLU A 155 -11.03 9.52 7.83
N ASP A 156 -10.35 8.61 8.56
CA ASP A 156 -10.52 8.44 10.01
C ASP A 156 -10.23 9.74 10.77
N TYR A 157 -9.17 10.47 10.38
CA TYR A 157 -8.78 11.74 11.01
C TYR A 157 -9.85 12.80 10.86
N VAL A 158 -10.40 12.96 9.66
CA VAL A 158 -11.46 13.93 9.37
C VAL A 158 -12.73 13.59 10.16
N HIS A 159 -13.17 12.33 10.13
CA HIS A 159 -14.34 11.87 10.89
C HIS A 159 -14.13 12.03 12.39
N GLY A 160 -12.92 11.77 12.90
CA GLY A 160 -12.55 11.98 14.29
C GLY A 160 -12.60 13.46 14.73
N LYS A 161 -12.56 14.40 13.78
CA LYS A 161 -12.77 15.85 14.01
C LYS A 161 -14.23 16.29 13.84
N GLY A 162 -15.14 15.35 13.62
CA GLY A 162 -16.57 15.62 13.43
C GLY A 162 -16.88 16.30 12.10
N LEU A 163 -16.10 16.01 11.06
CA LEU A 163 -16.32 16.46 9.69
C LEU A 163 -16.68 15.27 8.80
N ASP A 164 -17.63 15.47 7.90
CA ASP A 164 -17.90 14.53 6.82
C ASP A 164 -16.99 14.79 5.63
N SER A 165 -16.67 13.74 4.87
CA SER A 165 -15.94 13.83 3.62
C SER A 165 -16.62 13.01 2.52
N THR A 166 -16.47 13.45 1.28
CA THR A 166 -16.77 12.61 0.12
C THR A 166 -15.70 11.52 0.04
N SER A 167 -16.13 10.27 0.18
CA SER A 167 -15.24 9.11 0.19
C SER A 167 -14.95 8.66 -1.25
N PHE A 168 -13.67 8.61 -1.64
CA PHE A 168 -13.19 8.16 -2.94
C PHE A 168 -12.57 6.76 -2.84
N LYS A 169 -12.77 5.93 -3.86
CA LYS A 169 -12.29 4.54 -3.85
C LYS A 169 -10.76 4.38 -3.87
N ASP A 170 -10.05 5.35 -4.47
CA ASP A 170 -8.59 5.38 -4.62
C ASP A 170 -8.10 6.83 -4.66
N SER A 171 -6.80 7.03 -4.46
CA SER A 171 -6.19 8.37 -4.41
C SER A 171 -6.22 9.11 -5.74
N GLY A 172 -6.24 8.40 -6.87
CA GLY A 172 -6.42 8.99 -8.20
C GLY A 172 -7.81 9.58 -8.37
N SER A 173 -8.84 8.86 -7.91
CA SER A 173 -10.24 9.33 -7.89
C SER A 173 -10.41 10.53 -6.96
N GLU A 174 -9.74 10.52 -5.80
CA GLU A 174 -9.72 11.63 -4.84
C GLU A 174 -9.12 12.91 -5.48
N LEU A 175 -7.93 12.80 -6.10
CA LEU A 175 -7.33 13.92 -6.81
C LEU A 175 -8.21 14.43 -7.95
N ASN A 176 -8.87 13.55 -8.69
CA ASN A 176 -9.81 13.92 -9.74
C ASN A 176 -11.07 14.60 -9.17
N GLY A 177 -11.52 14.19 -7.99
CA GLY A 177 -12.60 14.87 -7.25
C GLY A 177 -12.26 16.32 -6.93
N LEU A 178 -11.02 16.58 -6.51
CA LEU A 178 -10.51 17.94 -6.30
C LEU A 178 -10.40 18.73 -7.63
N ARG A 179 -9.88 18.11 -8.68
CA ARG A 179 -9.73 18.73 -10.01
C ARG A 179 -11.06 19.14 -10.64
N SER A 180 -12.11 18.33 -10.45
CA SER A 180 -13.46 18.54 -10.99
C SER A 180 -14.33 19.45 -10.11
N GLY A 181 -13.90 19.78 -8.88
CA GLY A 181 -14.71 20.55 -7.91
C GLY A 181 -15.78 19.72 -7.20
N GLN A 182 -15.70 18.39 -7.26
CA GLN A 182 -16.50 17.51 -6.42
C GLN A 182 -16.07 17.64 -4.94
N ALA A 183 -14.79 17.91 -4.68
CA ALA A 183 -14.24 18.37 -3.41
C ALA A 183 -13.54 19.73 -3.62
N ASP A 184 -13.58 20.60 -2.62
CA ASP A 184 -12.86 21.89 -2.58
C ASP A 184 -11.50 21.72 -1.90
N VAL A 185 -11.43 20.76 -0.96
CA VAL A 185 -10.25 20.38 -0.18
C VAL A 185 -10.21 18.85 -0.11
N ILE A 186 -9.03 18.26 -0.17
CA ILE A 186 -8.84 16.84 0.09
C ILE A 186 -7.82 16.62 1.21
N VAL A 187 -7.96 15.52 1.94
CA VAL A 187 -7.01 15.08 2.97
C VAL A 187 -6.32 13.81 2.52
N ALA A 188 -5.02 13.88 2.38
CA ALA A 188 -4.18 12.74 2.02
C ALA A 188 -2.83 12.82 2.73
N ASP A 189 -2.04 11.77 2.65
CA ASP A 189 -0.71 11.76 3.24
C ASP A 189 0.18 12.83 2.61
N TYR A 190 0.92 13.54 3.44
CA TYR A 190 1.77 14.66 3.04
C TYR A 190 2.70 14.33 1.86
N PRO A 191 3.43 13.21 1.82
CA PRO A 191 4.30 12.90 0.68
C PRO A 191 3.53 12.67 -0.62
N VAL A 192 2.27 12.21 -0.55
CA VAL A 192 1.39 12.04 -1.71
C VAL A 192 0.96 13.40 -2.23
N VAL A 193 0.51 14.31 -1.36
CA VAL A 193 0.18 15.69 -1.73
C VAL A 193 1.38 16.39 -2.35
N GLN A 194 2.57 16.25 -1.78
CA GLN A 194 3.80 16.79 -2.36
C GLN A 194 4.09 16.20 -3.75
N GLY A 195 3.86 14.91 -3.94
CA GLY A 195 3.99 14.26 -5.25
C GLY A 195 3.02 14.85 -6.28
N TRP A 196 1.76 15.02 -5.90
CA TRP A 196 0.75 15.61 -6.78
C TRP A 196 1.05 17.06 -7.15
N LEU A 197 1.57 17.86 -6.22
CA LEU A 197 1.89 19.27 -6.46
C LEU A 197 3.11 19.48 -7.38
N LYS A 198 3.93 18.45 -7.60
CA LYS A 198 5.02 18.47 -8.59
C LYS A 198 4.49 18.39 -10.04
N ASP A 199 3.28 17.86 -10.25
CA ASP A 199 2.65 17.79 -11.56
C ASP A 199 2.12 19.17 -11.98
N PRO A 200 2.58 19.76 -13.11
CA PRO A 200 2.08 21.06 -13.60
C PRO A 200 0.57 21.11 -13.80
N ALA A 201 -0.09 19.99 -14.08
CA ALA A 201 -1.55 19.90 -14.18
C ALA A 201 -2.26 20.28 -12.88
N ASN A 202 -1.55 20.26 -11.75
CA ASN A 202 -2.04 20.63 -10.44
C ASN A 202 -1.62 22.03 -9.99
N ALA A 203 -1.03 22.85 -10.87
CA ALA A 203 -0.51 24.20 -10.52
C ALA A 203 -1.54 25.15 -9.89
N LYS A 204 -2.85 24.87 -10.06
CA LYS A 204 -3.94 25.64 -9.45
C LYS A 204 -4.23 25.28 -7.98
N PHE A 205 -3.58 24.24 -7.46
CA PHE A 205 -3.73 23.78 -6.09
C PHE A 205 -2.48 24.10 -5.25
N GLU A 206 -2.63 23.98 -3.96
CA GLU A 206 -1.57 24.21 -2.97
C GLU A 206 -1.66 23.24 -1.81
N LEU A 207 -0.53 23.04 -1.11
CA LEU A 207 -0.51 22.45 0.22
C LEU A 207 -1.11 23.49 1.18
N ALA A 208 -2.35 23.26 1.59
CA ALA A 208 -3.08 24.17 2.47
C ALA A 208 -2.64 24.04 3.94
N ALA A 209 -2.42 22.82 4.38
CA ALA A 209 -1.92 22.53 5.74
C ALA A 209 -1.17 21.20 5.81
N SER A 210 -0.20 21.11 6.72
CA SER A 210 0.37 19.86 7.19
C SER A 210 -0.20 19.54 8.56
N LEU A 211 -0.73 18.33 8.72
CA LEU A 211 -1.41 17.87 9.94
C LEU A 211 -0.52 16.84 10.63
N ASN A 212 0.18 17.25 11.70
CA ASN A 212 1.10 16.35 12.40
C ASN A 212 0.34 15.22 13.11
N THR A 213 0.17 14.09 12.41
CA THR A 213 -0.51 12.90 12.93
C THR A 213 0.45 11.85 13.49
N GLY A 214 1.77 12.01 13.27
CA GLY A 214 2.79 11.10 13.79
C GLY A 214 2.68 9.68 13.24
N GLU A 215 2.24 9.53 12.00
CA GLU A 215 2.02 8.23 11.37
C GLU A 215 3.34 7.57 10.93
N GLN A 216 3.37 6.24 10.96
CA GLN A 216 4.48 5.44 10.48
C GLN A 216 3.97 4.33 9.58
N TYR A 217 4.60 4.12 8.41
CA TYR A 217 4.26 3.03 7.53
C TYR A 217 5.01 1.76 7.86
N GLY A 218 4.32 0.62 7.68
CA GLY A 218 4.89 -0.72 7.78
C GLY A 218 4.43 -1.60 6.62
N PHE A 219 5.29 -2.51 6.20
CA PHE A 219 4.89 -3.60 5.33
C PHE A 219 4.14 -4.64 6.14
N ALA A 220 3.16 -5.30 5.53
CA ALA A 220 2.34 -6.27 6.26
C ALA A 220 2.40 -7.66 5.65
N VAL A 221 2.32 -8.68 6.51
CA VAL A 221 2.17 -10.07 6.11
C VAL A 221 0.97 -10.70 6.81
N ARG A 222 0.59 -11.91 6.39
CA ARG A 222 -0.49 -12.68 7.01
C ARG A 222 -0.23 -12.90 8.51
N LYS A 223 -1.21 -12.57 9.33
CA LYS A 223 -1.17 -12.66 10.80
C LYS A 223 -0.74 -14.05 11.28
N GLY A 224 0.31 -14.08 12.14
CA GLY A 224 0.79 -15.30 12.81
C GLY A 224 1.30 -16.41 11.86
N ASN A 225 1.43 -16.14 10.56
CA ASN A 225 1.74 -17.19 9.58
C ASN A 225 3.17 -17.18 9.05
N ASN A 226 3.80 -16.03 8.92
CA ASN A 226 5.08 -15.88 8.22
C ASN A 226 6.10 -15.01 9.01
N PRO A 227 6.43 -15.36 10.27
CA PRO A 227 7.34 -14.56 11.10
C PRO A 227 8.74 -14.44 10.47
N LYS A 228 9.15 -15.45 9.68
CA LYS A 228 10.46 -15.41 9.00
C LYS A 228 10.50 -14.35 7.89
N LEU A 229 9.41 -14.13 7.16
CA LEU A 229 9.34 -13.08 6.17
C LEU A 229 9.38 -11.68 6.83
N ILE A 230 8.66 -11.47 7.93
CA ILE A 230 8.74 -10.22 8.72
C ILE A 230 10.18 -9.97 9.19
N GLN A 231 10.82 -10.98 9.76
CA GLN A 231 12.21 -10.86 10.21
C GLN A 231 13.15 -10.46 9.06
N LEU A 232 12.96 -11.06 7.88
CA LEU A 232 13.75 -10.75 6.69
C LEU A 232 13.49 -9.32 6.20
N ILE A 233 12.22 -8.89 6.16
CA ILE A 233 11.85 -7.51 5.79
C ILE A 233 12.53 -6.51 6.74
N ASN A 234 12.45 -6.72 8.05
CA ASN A 234 13.09 -5.85 9.04
C ASN A 234 14.61 -5.80 8.85
N GLN A 235 15.23 -6.96 8.61
CA GLN A 235 16.67 -7.04 8.34
C GLN A 235 17.04 -6.24 7.08
N VAL A 236 16.26 -6.33 6.00
CA VAL A 236 16.51 -5.56 4.76
C VAL A 236 16.34 -4.06 4.99
N ILE A 237 15.34 -3.63 5.76
CA ILE A 237 15.17 -2.22 6.13
C ILE A 237 16.43 -1.72 6.87
N ASP A 238 16.91 -2.47 7.87
CA ASP A 238 18.09 -2.07 8.66
C ASP A 238 19.38 -2.06 7.83
N GLU A 239 19.58 -3.08 6.98
CA GLU A 239 20.75 -3.17 6.10
C GLU A 239 20.74 -2.04 5.07
N SER A 240 19.62 -1.79 4.41
CA SER A 240 19.49 -0.74 3.39
C SER A 240 19.69 0.68 3.94
N LYS A 241 19.33 0.90 5.19
CA LYS A 241 19.63 2.17 5.88
C LYS A 241 21.13 2.32 6.16
N LYS A 242 21.83 1.24 6.47
CA LYS A 242 23.28 1.24 6.77
C LYS A 242 24.15 1.35 5.52
N ASP A 243 23.79 0.67 4.44
CA ASP A 243 24.55 0.63 3.19
C ASP A 243 24.20 1.76 2.21
N GLY A 244 23.20 2.58 2.54
CA GLY A 244 22.76 3.73 1.74
C GLY A 244 21.76 3.40 0.65
N ALA A 245 21.36 2.15 0.44
CA ALA A 245 20.36 1.77 -0.55
C ALA A 245 18.99 2.41 -0.26
N TYR A 246 18.60 2.46 1.04
CA TYR A 246 17.37 3.15 1.45
C TYR A 246 17.43 4.65 1.12
N LYS A 247 18.55 5.31 1.39
CA LYS A 247 18.73 6.74 1.05
C LYS A 247 18.60 6.97 -0.44
N ALA A 248 19.22 6.14 -1.27
CA ALA A 248 19.13 6.26 -2.73
C ALA A 248 17.68 6.10 -3.23
N ILE A 249 16.91 5.15 -2.67
CA ILE A 249 15.49 4.95 -2.98
C ILE A 249 14.69 6.17 -2.50
N TYR A 250 14.97 6.69 -1.30
CA TYR A 250 14.27 7.86 -0.76
C TYR A 250 14.47 9.08 -1.65
N GLU A 251 15.72 9.38 -2.01
CA GLU A 251 16.05 10.52 -2.87
C GLU A 251 15.47 10.41 -4.28
N LYS A 252 15.39 9.19 -4.82
CA LYS A 252 14.78 8.92 -6.12
C LYS A 252 13.29 9.27 -6.15
N TRP A 253 12.53 8.95 -5.10
CA TRP A 253 11.07 9.03 -5.12
C TRP A 253 10.50 10.22 -4.35
N ILE A 254 11.09 10.55 -3.21
CA ILE A 254 10.56 11.54 -2.28
C ILE A 254 11.26 12.90 -2.49
N GLY A 255 12.60 12.87 -2.53
CA GLY A 255 13.45 14.03 -2.58
C GLY A 255 14.57 13.94 -1.54
N PRO A 256 15.30 15.02 -1.25
CA PRO A 256 16.41 14.99 -0.29
C PRO A 256 15.99 14.38 1.04
N MET A 257 16.74 13.39 1.51
CA MET A 257 16.44 12.73 2.77
C MET A 257 16.83 13.67 3.94
N PRO A 258 15.93 13.92 4.92
CA PRO A 258 16.25 14.71 6.09
C PRO A 258 17.45 14.13 6.88
N ALA A 259 18.24 15.00 7.52
CA ALA A 259 19.29 14.55 8.42
C ALA A 259 18.67 13.75 9.57
N GLY A 260 19.13 12.51 9.80
CA GLY A 260 18.61 11.61 10.84
C GLY A 260 17.35 10.81 10.46
N GLY A 261 17.00 10.76 9.17
CA GLY A 261 15.88 9.98 8.63
C GLY A 261 16.19 8.49 8.44
#